data_6db3dac4605ddffb178d49eb60b2b028
#
_entry.id   6db3dac4605ddffb178d49eb60b2b028
#
_cell.length_a   1.000
_cell.length_b   1.000
_cell.length_c   1.000
_cell.angle_alpha   90.00
_cell.angle_beta   90.00
_cell.angle_gamma   90.00
#
_symmetry.space_group_name_H-M   'P 1'
#
loop_
_entity.id
_entity.type
_entity.pdbx_description
1 polymer ?
#
loop_
_entity_poly.entity_id
_entity_poly.type
_entity_poly.pdbx_seq_one_letter_code
_entity_poly.pdbx_strand_id
1 'polypeptide(L)'
;MFQLLATIATFLAQAAEGGTTGSLDTIGKGLVYGLAAIGPGIGIGVLMGKSVEAMARQPEAAGMVRGTMFIGIGLIEALALFGFVLSFII
;
A
#
# COMPACT_ATOMS: atom_id res chain seq x y z
N MET A 1 22.80 0.75 5.66
CA MET A 1 21.93 0.41 6.79
C MET A 1 22.05 1.40 7.94
N PHE A 2 23.27 1.77 8.34
CA PHE A 2 23.42 2.77 9.39
C PHE A 2 22.82 4.12 9.05
N GLN A 3 22.92 4.53 7.78
CA GLN A 3 22.33 5.79 7.34
C GLN A 3 20.81 5.78 7.47
N LEU A 4 20.19 4.63 7.15
CA LEU A 4 18.74 4.50 7.29
C LEU A 4 18.33 4.61 8.75
N LEU A 5 19.02 3.90 9.63
CA LEU A 5 18.75 3.96 11.06
C LEU A 5 18.98 5.38 11.60
N ALA A 6 20.06 6.03 11.17
CA ALA A 6 20.36 7.39 11.58
C ALA A 6 19.28 8.36 11.11
N THR A 7 18.78 8.19 9.87
CA THR A 7 17.72 9.03 9.33
C THR A 7 16.43 8.85 10.12
N ILE A 8 16.08 7.61 10.43
CA ILE A 8 14.90 7.32 11.24
C ILE A 8 15.03 7.91 12.63
N ALA A 9 16.20 7.73 13.25
CA ALA A 9 16.45 8.27 14.57
C ALA A 9 16.39 9.79 14.60
N THR A 10 16.96 10.45 13.58
CA THR A 10 16.92 11.90 13.45
C THR A 10 15.48 12.38 13.28
N PHE A 11 14.71 11.71 12.44
CA PHE A 11 13.31 12.04 12.22
C PHE A 11 12.51 11.94 13.52
N LEU A 12 12.70 10.86 14.26
CA LEU A 12 12.00 10.66 15.53
C LEU A 12 12.42 11.69 16.58
N ALA A 13 13.72 12.02 16.60
CA ALA A 13 14.23 13.04 17.55
C ALA A 13 13.65 14.42 17.21
N GLN A 14 13.58 14.78 15.94
CA GLN A 14 12.99 16.05 15.52
C GLN A 14 11.51 16.09 15.86
N ALA A 15 10.82 14.97 15.69
CA ALA A 15 9.41 14.87 16.05
C ALA A 15 9.21 15.14 17.54
N ALA A 16 10.10 14.62 18.39
CA ALA A 16 10.01 14.83 19.83
C ALA A 16 10.30 16.27 20.22
N GLU A 17 11.24 16.92 19.53
CA GLU A 17 11.64 18.31 19.85
C GLU A 17 10.67 19.35 19.29
N GLY A 18 10.11 19.06 18.11
CA GLY A 18 9.29 20.01 17.38
C GLY A 18 7.88 20.20 17.89
N GLY A 19 7.57 19.61 19.03
CA GLY A 19 6.21 19.63 19.55
C GLY A 19 5.44 18.40 19.08
N THR A 20 4.76 17.78 20.03
CA THR A 20 4.16 16.46 19.78
C THR A 20 2.95 16.49 18.87
N THR A 21 2.15 17.59 18.90
CA THR A 21 0.89 17.62 18.17
C THR A 21 1.08 17.51 16.66
N GLY A 22 1.92 18.39 16.07
CA GLY A 22 2.19 18.36 14.65
C GLY A 22 2.90 17.09 14.21
N SER A 23 3.84 16.60 15.03
CA SER A 23 4.59 15.38 14.73
C SER A 23 3.72 14.13 14.74
N LEU A 24 2.85 14.02 15.73
CA LEU A 24 1.92 12.90 15.83
C LEU A 24 0.93 12.91 14.67
N ASP A 25 0.48 14.09 14.27
CA ASP A 25 -0.42 14.25 13.14
C ASP A 25 0.24 13.75 11.86
N THR A 26 1.48 14.12 11.64
CA THR A 26 2.23 13.68 10.46
C THR A 26 2.43 12.17 10.45
N ILE A 27 2.77 11.60 11.59
CA ILE A 27 2.93 10.15 11.73
C ILE A 27 1.60 9.46 11.47
N GLY A 28 0.51 10.00 12.02
CA GLY A 28 -0.82 9.45 11.82
C GLY A 28 -1.22 9.41 10.36
N LYS A 29 -0.96 10.49 9.61
CA LYS A 29 -1.23 10.53 8.18
C LYS A 29 -0.43 9.49 7.41
N GLY A 30 0.84 9.35 7.75
CA GLY A 30 1.70 8.34 7.14
C GLY A 30 1.22 6.93 7.44
N LEU A 31 0.77 6.67 8.67
CA LEU A 31 0.24 5.38 9.05
C LEU A 31 -1.07 5.06 8.33
N VAL A 32 -1.93 6.04 8.14
CA VAL A 32 -3.19 5.84 7.42
C VAL A 32 -2.89 5.31 6.02
N TYR A 33 -2.04 5.97 5.28
CA TYR A 33 -1.72 5.52 3.93
C TYR A 33 -0.89 4.23 3.95
N GLY A 34 0.12 4.16 4.81
CA GLY A 34 1.00 3.00 4.87
C GLY A 34 0.25 1.72 5.16
N LEU A 35 -0.62 1.74 6.18
CA LEU A 35 -1.41 0.57 6.53
C LEU A 35 -2.47 0.27 5.47
N ALA A 36 -3.07 1.32 4.89
CA ALA A 36 -4.05 1.13 3.84
C ALA A 36 -3.45 0.52 2.57
N ALA A 37 -2.16 0.72 2.34
CA ALA A 37 -1.49 0.19 1.16
C ALA A 37 -1.03 -1.27 1.33
N ILE A 38 -0.86 -1.73 2.55
CA ILE A 38 -0.37 -3.10 2.81
C ILE A 38 -1.35 -4.15 2.30
N GLY A 39 -2.64 -4.01 2.64
CA GLY A 39 -3.65 -4.96 2.20
C GLY A 39 -3.73 -5.06 0.69
N PRO A 40 -3.94 -3.93 -0.01
CA PRO A 40 -3.96 -3.94 -1.47
C PRO A 40 -2.66 -4.44 -2.10
N GLY A 41 -1.51 -4.10 -1.53
CA GLY A 41 -0.24 -4.60 -2.03
C GLY A 41 -0.16 -6.12 -2.00
N ILE A 42 -0.53 -6.71 -0.88
CA ILE A 42 -0.57 -8.16 -0.73
C ILE A 42 -1.66 -8.75 -1.61
N GLY A 43 -2.83 -8.13 -1.62
CA GLY A 43 -3.96 -8.61 -2.40
C GLY A 43 -3.66 -8.66 -3.90
N ILE A 44 -3.07 -7.60 -4.45
CA ILE A 44 -2.69 -7.57 -5.86
C ILE A 44 -1.61 -8.61 -6.13
N GLY A 45 -0.63 -8.75 -5.24
CA GLY A 45 0.39 -9.78 -5.39
C GLY A 45 -0.18 -11.18 -5.47
N VAL A 46 -1.12 -11.51 -4.57
CA VAL A 46 -1.78 -12.81 -4.59
C VAL A 46 -2.62 -12.98 -5.86
N LEU A 47 -3.38 -11.95 -6.22
CA LEU A 47 -4.22 -11.97 -7.41
C LEU A 47 -3.39 -12.19 -8.67
N MET A 48 -2.29 -11.47 -8.82
CA MET A 48 -1.41 -11.61 -9.97
C MET A 48 -0.79 -13.01 -10.02
N GLY A 49 -0.28 -13.48 -8.90
CA GLY A 49 0.33 -14.80 -8.82
C GLY A 49 -0.64 -15.90 -9.19
N LYS A 50 -1.84 -15.86 -8.62
CA LYS A 50 -2.87 -16.85 -8.93
C LYS A 50 -3.36 -16.76 -10.36
N SER A 51 -3.47 -15.56 -10.90
CA SER A 51 -3.91 -15.35 -12.28
C SER A 51 -2.90 -15.90 -13.28
N VAL A 52 -1.62 -15.63 -13.05
CA VAL A 52 -0.55 -16.15 -13.90
C VAL A 52 -0.55 -17.67 -13.87
N GLU A 53 -0.69 -18.25 -12.68
CA GLU A 53 -0.74 -19.70 -12.52
C GLU A 53 -1.92 -20.29 -13.26
N ALA A 54 -3.10 -19.67 -13.13
CA ALA A 54 -4.30 -20.16 -13.82
C ALA A 54 -4.17 -20.09 -15.34
N MET A 55 -3.61 -18.98 -15.85
CA MET A 55 -3.39 -18.82 -17.28
C MET A 55 -2.38 -19.83 -17.82
N ALA A 56 -1.37 -20.17 -17.03
CA ALA A 56 -0.39 -21.15 -17.43
C ALA A 56 -0.99 -22.56 -17.50
N ARG A 57 -1.92 -22.87 -16.60
CA ARG A 57 -2.57 -24.19 -16.57
C ARG A 57 -3.66 -24.32 -17.61
N GLN A 58 -4.36 -23.25 -17.90
CA GLN A 58 -5.48 -23.25 -18.85
C GLN A 58 -5.33 -22.07 -19.80
N PRO A 59 -4.45 -22.19 -20.80
CA PRO A 59 -4.23 -21.10 -21.74
C PRO A 59 -5.48 -20.66 -22.50
N GLU A 60 -6.42 -21.55 -22.71
CA GLU A 60 -7.67 -21.23 -23.41
C GLU A 60 -8.58 -20.32 -22.60
N ALA A 61 -8.38 -20.27 -21.27
CA ALA A 61 -9.13 -19.38 -20.39
C ALA A 61 -8.40 -18.08 -20.09
N ALA A 62 -7.23 -17.85 -20.68
CA ALA A 62 -6.38 -16.71 -20.37
C ALA A 62 -7.08 -15.37 -20.53
N GLY A 63 -7.92 -15.23 -21.56
CA GLY A 63 -8.65 -13.99 -21.80
C GLY A 63 -9.61 -13.65 -20.67
N MET A 64 -10.36 -14.65 -20.20
CA MET A 64 -11.30 -14.47 -19.09
C MET A 64 -10.57 -14.17 -17.80
N VAL A 65 -9.49 -14.91 -17.52
CA VAL A 65 -8.69 -14.71 -16.30
C VAL A 65 -8.10 -13.31 -16.29
N ARG A 66 -7.57 -12.87 -17.44
CA ARG A 66 -6.94 -11.54 -17.52
C ARG A 66 -7.96 -10.45 -17.30
N GLY A 67 -9.16 -10.57 -17.86
CA GLY A 67 -10.21 -9.59 -17.65
C GLY A 67 -10.63 -9.50 -16.20
N THR A 68 -10.85 -10.64 -15.56
CA THR A 68 -11.20 -10.68 -14.14
C THR A 68 -10.06 -10.14 -13.29
N MET A 69 -8.83 -10.45 -13.64
CA MET A 69 -7.65 -9.95 -12.94
C MET A 69 -7.60 -8.43 -12.96
N PHE A 70 -7.82 -7.80 -14.12
CA PHE A 70 -7.78 -6.34 -14.20
C PHE A 70 -8.90 -5.69 -13.38
N ILE A 71 -10.09 -6.29 -13.38
CA ILE A 71 -11.18 -5.79 -12.54
C ILE A 71 -10.78 -5.89 -11.06
N GLY A 72 -10.20 -7.01 -10.66
CA GLY A 72 -9.75 -7.20 -9.29
C GLY A 72 -8.68 -6.20 -8.89
N ILE A 73 -7.70 -5.96 -9.77
CA ILE A 73 -6.65 -4.98 -9.51
C ILE A 73 -7.27 -3.59 -9.30
N GLY A 74 -8.20 -3.21 -10.15
CA GLY A 74 -8.85 -1.90 -10.04
C GLY A 74 -9.59 -1.72 -8.73
N LEU A 75 -10.35 -2.74 -8.31
CA LEU A 75 -11.09 -2.70 -7.06
C LEU A 75 -10.16 -2.65 -5.85
N ILE A 76 -9.10 -3.45 -5.87
CA ILE A 76 -8.13 -3.47 -4.77
C ILE A 76 -7.39 -2.14 -4.70
N GLU A 77 -6.97 -1.60 -5.83
CA GLU A 77 -6.24 -0.33 -5.88
C GLU A 77 -7.12 0.81 -5.39
N ALA A 78 -8.42 0.75 -5.63
CA ALA A 78 -9.35 1.77 -5.14
C ALA A 78 -9.30 1.88 -3.62
N LEU A 79 -9.14 0.78 -2.91
CA LEU A 79 -9.01 0.80 -1.45
C LEU A 79 -7.76 1.55 -1.02
N ALA A 80 -6.64 1.34 -1.70
CA ALA A 80 -5.41 2.08 -1.40
C ALA A 80 -5.59 3.57 -1.68
N LEU A 81 -6.31 3.91 -2.75
CA LEU A 81 -6.58 5.31 -3.08
C LEU A 81 -7.47 5.99 -2.03
N PHE A 82 -8.43 5.27 -1.47
CA PHE A 82 -9.22 5.82 -0.37
C PHE A 82 -8.33 6.16 0.81
N GLY A 83 -7.39 5.29 1.16
CA GLY A 83 -6.43 5.59 2.23
C GLY A 83 -5.55 6.79 1.89
N PHE A 84 -5.12 6.89 0.64
CA PHE A 84 -4.32 8.01 0.17
C PHE A 84 -5.08 9.34 0.34
N VAL A 85 -6.33 9.37 -0.12
CA VAL A 85 -7.18 10.56 0.03
C VAL A 85 -7.42 10.88 1.50
N LEU A 86 -7.72 9.86 2.29
CA LEU A 86 -7.99 10.05 3.72
C LEU A 86 -6.78 10.64 4.43
N SER A 87 -5.57 10.27 4.03
CA SER A 87 -4.35 10.79 4.65
C SER A 87 -4.20 12.31 4.47
N PHE A 88 -4.81 12.88 3.44
CA PHE A 88 -4.82 14.33 3.26
C PHE A 88 -5.95 15.01 4.02
N ILE A 89 -7.06 14.32 4.23
CA ILE A 89 -8.23 14.90 4.89
C ILE A 89 -8.01 15.02 6.40
N ILE A 90 -7.43 14.01 6.99
CA ILE A 90 -7.20 14.04 8.44
C ILE A 90 -5.97 14.85 8.76
#